data_59a100b388906c99e98026dd6f5a4b4c
#
_entry.id   59a100b388906c99e98026dd6f5a4b4c
#
_cell.length_a   1.000
_cell.length_b   1.000
_cell.length_c   1.000
_cell.angle_alpha   90.00
_cell.angle_beta   90.00
_cell.angle_gamma   90.00
#
_symmetry.space_group_name_H-M   'P 1'
#
loop_
_entity.id
_entity.type
_entity.pdbx_description
1 polymer ?
#
loop_
_entity_poly.entity_id
_entity_poly.type
_entity_poly.pdbx_seq_one_letter_code
_entity_poly.pdbx_strand_id
1 'polypeptide(L)'
;MKILVLNSGSSSQKSCLYEIGGSVPCDPPACLWEGKIEWESDIAQVSLKNANGVVRTDHARIASRAHAIEHLLGALWGGDTQAISAPSAIDVVGHRVVHGGPQYEDPVFITPRVKSAIAQVSAFAPLHNRAELEGMEIVERLLGSVPQVAVFDTGFHRKMPPAAAVYPGPYEWFADGIHRYGFHGINHQYCAGRAARLLGRDLNSLKLVSCHLGNGCSLAAIRDGHSVDTTMGFTPLEGLMMGTRSGSVDPGIFTYLMRQRGISAQRLDEILNKESGLLGISGISGDMRQILAAVKNGHERAKLAFDIYNHRLQSGIGAMVAVLGGMDALIFTAGVGENSPEVRAATCENFGYLCLKLDPEKNLHSFSDQDIATADSSVHVLVIHAQEDWAIARECWNLKGAEPSGSRAVEPT
;
A
#
# COMPACT_ATOMS: atom_id res chain seq x y z
N MET A 1 -10.76 -8.56 -21.71
CA MET A 1 -10.21 -7.20 -21.46
C MET A 1 -8.79 -7.37 -20.91
N LYS A 2 -7.80 -6.79 -21.57
CA LYS A 2 -6.41 -6.76 -21.09
C LYS A 2 -6.15 -5.47 -20.33
N ILE A 3 -5.80 -5.58 -19.07
CA ILE A 3 -5.61 -4.47 -18.14
C ILE A 3 -4.15 -4.45 -17.70
N LEU A 4 -3.46 -3.39 -18.06
CA LEU A 4 -2.11 -3.12 -17.56
C LEU A 4 -2.23 -2.31 -16.27
N VAL A 5 -1.53 -2.73 -15.21
CA VAL A 5 -1.48 -2.00 -13.94
C VAL A 5 -0.06 -1.47 -13.70
N LEU A 6 0.02 -0.20 -13.33
CA LEU A 6 1.24 0.45 -12.85
C LEU A 6 1.07 0.80 -11.37
N ASN A 7 1.85 0.14 -10.52
CA ASN A 7 1.88 0.37 -9.08
C ASN A 7 3.24 0.96 -8.71
N SER A 8 3.28 2.28 -8.62
CA SER A 8 4.50 3.04 -8.35
C SER A 8 4.68 3.25 -6.85
N GLY A 9 5.79 2.74 -6.31
CA GLY A 9 6.26 3.05 -4.96
C GLY A 9 7.41 4.07 -4.99
N SER A 10 7.87 4.49 -3.80
CA SER A 10 8.99 5.42 -3.68
C SER A 10 10.32 4.83 -4.18
N SER A 11 10.55 3.54 -3.94
CA SER A 11 11.80 2.82 -4.28
C SER A 11 11.62 1.72 -5.31
N SER A 12 10.41 1.47 -5.79
CA SER A 12 10.13 0.42 -6.76
C SER A 12 8.93 0.75 -7.65
N GLN A 13 8.90 0.15 -8.82
CA GLN A 13 7.76 0.13 -9.73
C GLN A 13 7.38 -1.31 -9.97
N LYS A 14 6.12 -1.66 -9.72
CA LYS A 14 5.53 -2.91 -10.18
C LYS A 14 4.60 -2.65 -11.35
N SER A 15 4.55 -3.58 -12.29
CA SER A 15 3.61 -3.53 -13.41
C SER A 15 3.13 -4.94 -13.71
N CYS A 16 1.83 -5.12 -13.86
CA CYS A 16 1.21 -6.40 -14.13
C CYS A 16 0.22 -6.28 -15.28
N LEU A 17 0.21 -7.26 -16.17
CA LEU A 17 -0.82 -7.38 -17.22
C LEU A 17 -1.78 -8.51 -16.86
N TYR A 18 -3.05 -8.18 -16.73
CA TYR A 18 -4.13 -9.14 -16.49
C TYR A 18 -5.01 -9.29 -17.73
N GLU A 19 -5.59 -10.46 -17.90
CA GLU A 19 -6.70 -10.67 -18.82
C GLU A 19 -7.94 -11.11 -18.06
N ILE A 20 -8.98 -10.30 -18.12
CA ILE A 20 -10.28 -10.55 -17.45
C ILE A 20 -11.34 -10.78 -18.54
N GLY A 21 -12.05 -11.89 -18.41
CA GLY A 21 -13.13 -12.26 -19.31
C GLY A 21 -14.43 -11.49 -19.09
N GLY A 22 -15.57 -12.18 -19.25
CA GLY A 22 -16.91 -11.57 -19.11
C GLY A 22 -17.32 -11.20 -17.67
N SER A 23 -16.59 -11.68 -16.66
CA SER A 23 -16.82 -11.37 -15.25
C SER A 23 -15.50 -11.34 -14.48
N VAL A 24 -15.49 -10.57 -13.39
CA VAL A 24 -14.36 -10.53 -12.46
C VAL A 24 -14.30 -11.85 -11.70
N PRO A 25 -13.17 -12.58 -11.76
CA PRO A 25 -13.01 -13.80 -10.97
C PRO A 25 -12.98 -13.52 -9.47
N CYS A 26 -13.44 -14.47 -8.67
CA CYS A 26 -13.41 -14.35 -7.21
C CYS A 26 -12.00 -14.32 -6.63
N ASP A 27 -11.09 -15.13 -7.20
CA ASP A 27 -9.68 -15.18 -6.82
C ASP A 27 -8.83 -14.45 -7.87
N PRO A 28 -7.70 -13.84 -7.46
CA PRO A 28 -6.80 -13.19 -8.39
C PRO A 28 -6.32 -14.17 -9.48
N PRO A 29 -6.50 -13.86 -10.77
CA PRO A 29 -5.97 -14.70 -11.83
C PRO A 29 -4.45 -14.54 -11.92
N ALA A 30 -3.79 -15.51 -12.52
CA ALA A 30 -2.38 -15.37 -12.86
C ALA A 30 -2.19 -14.21 -13.86
N CYS A 31 -1.14 -13.41 -13.65
CA CYS A 31 -0.78 -12.35 -14.57
C CYS A 31 -0.28 -12.96 -15.89
N LEU A 32 -0.62 -12.34 -17.01
CA LEU A 32 0.00 -12.65 -18.31
C LEU A 32 1.48 -12.22 -18.32
N TRP A 33 1.80 -11.16 -17.57
CA TRP A 33 3.12 -10.60 -17.48
C TRP A 33 3.28 -9.78 -16.20
N GLU A 34 4.47 -9.86 -15.62
CA GLU A 34 4.91 -9.09 -14.46
C GLU A 34 6.22 -8.40 -14.78
N GLY A 35 6.33 -7.15 -14.42
CA GLY A 35 7.55 -6.39 -14.47
C GLY A 35 7.80 -5.64 -13.18
N LYS A 36 9.04 -5.64 -12.71
CA LYS A 36 9.45 -4.92 -11.50
C LYS A 36 10.72 -4.16 -11.76
N ILE A 37 10.77 -2.93 -11.27
CA ILE A 37 11.99 -2.13 -11.18
C ILE A 37 12.25 -1.85 -9.71
N GLU A 38 13.46 -2.09 -9.25
CA GLU A 38 13.96 -1.66 -7.95
C GLU A 38 15.12 -0.70 -8.18
N TRP A 39 15.03 0.49 -7.59
CA TRP A 39 16.07 1.51 -7.71
C TRP A 39 17.03 1.41 -6.52
N GLU A 40 18.31 1.10 -6.83
CA GLU A 40 19.42 1.11 -5.88
C GLU A 40 20.42 2.15 -6.32
N SER A 41 20.26 3.39 -5.84
CA SER A 41 21.12 4.53 -6.22
C SER A 41 21.08 4.79 -7.74
N ASP A 42 22.21 4.61 -8.45
CA ASP A 42 22.36 4.84 -9.90
C ASP A 42 22.08 3.57 -10.75
N ILE A 43 21.73 2.48 -10.10
CA ILE A 43 21.45 1.20 -10.76
C ILE A 43 19.99 0.85 -10.53
N ALA A 44 19.30 0.42 -11.59
CA ALA A 44 18.01 -0.22 -11.46
C ALA A 44 18.12 -1.71 -11.79
N GLN A 45 17.56 -2.52 -10.92
CA GLN A 45 17.30 -3.92 -11.18
C GLN A 45 15.92 -4.03 -11.81
N VAL A 46 15.88 -4.57 -13.04
CA VAL A 46 14.64 -4.84 -13.78
C VAL A 46 14.41 -6.33 -13.81
N SER A 47 13.30 -6.77 -13.24
CA SER A 47 12.88 -8.18 -13.25
C SER A 47 11.61 -8.31 -14.07
N LEU A 48 11.58 -9.25 -15.01
CA LEU A 48 10.49 -9.50 -15.94
C LEU A 48 10.09 -10.98 -15.86
N LYS A 49 8.79 -11.25 -15.94
CA LYS A 49 8.25 -12.61 -15.98
C LYS A 49 6.99 -12.64 -16.83
N ASN A 50 6.84 -13.64 -17.68
CA ASN A 50 5.61 -13.88 -18.43
C ASN A 50 4.90 -15.17 -17.99
N ALA A 51 3.66 -15.35 -18.46
CA ALA A 51 2.83 -16.51 -18.17
C ALA A 51 3.44 -17.85 -18.60
N ASN A 52 4.37 -17.84 -19.57
CA ASN A 52 5.08 -19.04 -20.03
C ASN A 52 6.25 -19.44 -19.10
N GLY A 53 6.45 -18.72 -17.99
CA GLY A 53 7.51 -19.00 -17.03
C GLY A 53 8.88 -18.45 -17.42
N VAL A 54 8.98 -17.66 -18.48
CA VAL A 54 10.23 -16.99 -18.84
C VAL A 54 10.50 -15.89 -17.84
N VAL A 55 11.67 -15.93 -17.20
CA VAL A 55 12.12 -14.93 -16.22
C VAL A 55 13.41 -14.30 -16.74
N ARG A 56 13.48 -12.97 -16.68
CA ARG A 56 14.67 -12.20 -17.00
C ARG A 56 14.94 -11.19 -15.91
N THR A 57 16.19 -11.06 -15.51
CA THR A 57 16.64 -10.02 -14.57
C THR A 57 17.84 -9.30 -15.16
N ASP A 58 17.72 -7.99 -15.32
CA ASP A 58 18.75 -7.12 -15.84
C ASP A 58 19.16 -6.10 -14.78
N HIS A 59 20.45 -5.79 -14.71
CA HIS A 59 20.97 -4.67 -13.94
C HIS A 59 21.48 -3.63 -14.94
N ALA A 60 20.89 -2.47 -14.93
CA ALA A 60 21.26 -1.41 -15.85
C ALA A 60 21.47 -0.07 -15.12
N ARG A 61 22.51 0.67 -15.54
CA ARG A 61 22.52 2.12 -15.29
C ARG A 61 21.45 2.75 -16.14
N ILE A 62 20.44 3.30 -15.51
CA ILE A 62 19.30 3.88 -16.20
C ILE A 62 19.40 5.40 -16.10
N ALA A 63 19.33 6.09 -17.23
CA ALA A 63 19.51 7.53 -17.33
C ALA A 63 18.44 8.33 -16.56
N SER A 64 17.22 7.77 -16.43
CA SER A 64 16.10 8.36 -15.70
C SER A 64 15.04 7.32 -15.34
N ARG A 65 14.17 7.65 -14.37
CA ARG A 65 13.00 6.83 -14.04
C ARG A 65 12.09 6.60 -15.25
N ALA A 66 11.87 7.64 -16.05
CA ALA A 66 11.07 7.55 -17.28
C ALA A 66 11.64 6.49 -18.23
N HIS A 67 12.95 6.53 -18.49
CA HIS A 67 13.60 5.56 -19.37
C HIS A 67 13.48 4.12 -18.86
N ALA A 68 13.56 3.93 -17.53
CA ALA A 68 13.36 2.62 -16.93
C ALA A 68 11.95 2.07 -17.16
N ILE A 69 10.93 2.93 -16.99
CA ILE A 69 9.53 2.55 -17.20
C ILE A 69 9.27 2.27 -18.70
N GLU A 70 9.82 3.08 -19.60
CA GLU A 70 9.73 2.85 -21.05
C GLU A 70 10.35 1.50 -21.45
N HIS A 71 11.53 1.21 -20.91
CA HIS A 71 12.21 -0.07 -21.14
C HIS A 71 11.39 -1.24 -20.59
N LEU A 72 10.88 -1.11 -19.37
CA LEU A 72 10.02 -2.12 -18.75
C LEU A 72 8.79 -2.40 -19.60
N LEU A 73 8.04 -1.35 -19.98
CA LEU A 73 6.81 -1.49 -20.78
C LEU A 73 7.11 -2.01 -22.19
N GLY A 74 8.23 -1.65 -22.78
CA GLY A 74 8.66 -2.17 -24.09
C GLY A 74 8.80 -3.69 -24.13
N ALA A 75 9.13 -4.32 -22.99
CA ALA A 75 9.23 -5.77 -22.86
C ALA A 75 7.87 -6.50 -22.95
N LEU A 76 6.74 -5.79 -22.83
CA LEU A 76 5.40 -6.37 -23.01
C LEU A 76 5.16 -6.86 -24.44
N TRP A 77 5.69 -6.14 -25.45
CA TRP A 77 5.49 -6.42 -26.88
C TRP A 77 6.80 -6.70 -27.64
N GLY A 78 7.90 -6.90 -26.92
CA GLY A 78 9.20 -7.20 -27.54
C GLY A 78 10.09 -8.03 -26.63
N GLY A 79 11.01 -8.80 -27.24
CA GLY A 79 11.96 -9.65 -26.53
C GLY A 79 11.38 -10.97 -26.02
N ASP A 80 12.17 -11.66 -25.17
CA ASP A 80 11.89 -13.03 -24.74
C ASP A 80 10.70 -13.14 -23.76
N THR A 81 10.37 -12.04 -23.06
CA THR A 81 9.28 -11.99 -22.10
C THR A 81 7.99 -11.41 -22.67
N GLN A 82 7.92 -11.24 -24.00
CA GLN A 82 6.75 -10.73 -24.70
C GLN A 82 5.45 -11.46 -24.28
N ALA A 83 4.39 -10.70 -23.99
CA ALA A 83 3.07 -11.21 -23.60
C ALA A 83 1.94 -10.77 -24.55
N ILE A 84 2.16 -9.70 -25.33
CA ILE A 84 1.21 -9.18 -26.33
C ILE A 84 1.94 -8.86 -27.63
N SER A 85 1.19 -8.84 -28.73
CA SER A 85 1.77 -8.58 -30.07
C SER A 85 2.05 -7.11 -30.35
N ALA A 86 1.28 -6.20 -29.72
CA ALA A 86 1.39 -4.76 -29.92
C ALA A 86 0.76 -4.00 -28.73
N PRO A 87 1.15 -2.73 -28.50
CA PRO A 87 0.55 -1.86 -27.48
C PRO A 87 -0.98 -1.74 -27.58
N SER A 88 -1.53 -1.79 -28.79
CA SER A 88 -2.98 -1.71 -29.05
C SER A 88 -3.80 -2.90 -28.51
N ALA A 89 -3.13 -3.95 -28.02
CA ALA A 89 -3.80 -5.05 -27.35
C ALA A 89 -4.20 -4.73 -25.89
N ILE A 90 -3.75 -3.61 -25.34
CA ILE A 90 -4.11 -3.14 -24.00
C ILE A 90 -5.41 -2.36 -24.09
N ASP A 91 -6.42 -2.77 -23.32
CA ASP A 91 -7.74 -2.14 -23.32
C ASP A 91 -7.85 -0.96 -22.35
N VAL A 92 -7.12 -1.00 -21.22
CA VAL A 92 -7.11 0.03 -20.19
C VAL A 92 -5.85 -0.08 -19.34
N VAL A 93 -5.38 1.05 -18.81
CA VAL A 93 -4.26 1.11 -17.86
C VAL A 93 -4.74 1.62 -16.52
N GLY A 94 -4.47 0.88 -15.44
CA GLY A 94 -4.71 1.29 -14.06
C GLY A 94 -3.44 1.83 -13.40
N HIS A 95 -3.58 2.96 -12.72
CA HIS A 95 -2.51 3.56 -11.94
C HIS A 95 -2.88 3.59 -10.46
N ARG A 96 -1.99 3.11 -9.61
CA ARG A 96 -2.05 3.47 -8.20
C ARG A 96 -1.70 4.93 -8.05
N VAL A 97 -2.53 5.67 -7.34
CA VAL A 97 -2.28 7.07 -6.97
C VAL A 97 -2.33 7.18 -5.45
N VAL A 98 -1.21 7.61 -4.85
CA VAL A 98 -1.10 7.64 -3.38
C VAL A 98 -2.04 8.66 -2.78
N HIS A 99 -2.23 9.84 -3.40
CA HIS A 99 -3.06 10.87 -2.83
C HIS A 99 -3.95 11.55 -3.88
N GLY A 100 -5.28 11.39 -3.74
CA GLY A 100 -6.30 12.02 -4.60
C GLY A 100 -6.76 13.40 -4.13
N GLY A 101 -6.29 13.85 -2.95
CA GLY A 101 -6.81 15.07 -2.31
C GLY A 101 -8.26 14.90 -1.88
N PRO A 102 -8.93 16.02 -1.54
CA PRO A 102 -10.34 16.01 -1.17
C PRO A 102 -11.30 15.83 -2.35
N GLN A 103 -10.79 15.84 -3.59
CA GLN A 103 -11.62 15.83 -4.79
C GLN A 103 -11.82 14.43 -5.38
N TYR A 104 -10.86 13.52 -5.18
CA TYR A 104 -10.89 12.21 -5.80
C TYR A 104 -10.71 11.11 -4.74
N GLU A 105 -11.82 10.44 -4.47
CA GLU A 105 -11.92 9.36 -3.48
C GLU A 105 -12.26 8.01 -4.13
N ASP A 106 -12.96 8.03 -5.27
CA ASP A 106 -13.32 6.85 -6.05
C ASP A 106 -12.42 6.71 -7.30
N PRO A 107 -12.25 5.50 -7.86
CA PRO A 107 -11.55 5.32 -9.12
C PRO A 107 -12.16 6.15 -10.24
N VAL A 108 -11.32 6.83 -11.03
CA VAL A 108 -11.76 7.73 -12.11
C VAL A 108 -10.91 7.57 -13.36
N PHE A 109 -11.49 7.81 -14.55
CA PHE A 109 -10.70 7.98 -15.76
C PHE A 109 -9.80 9.21 -15.68
N ILE A 110 -8.54 9.05 -16.08
CA ILE A 110 -7.55 10.11 -16.04
C ILE A 110 -7.83 11.08 -17.18
N THR A 111 -8.14 12.32 -16.80
CA THR A 111 -8.31 13.46 -17.70
C THR A 111 -7.27 14.53 -17.34
N PRO A 112 -7.08 15.58 -18.18
CA PRO A 112 -6.22 16.71 -17.81
C PRO A 112 -6.59 17.34 -16.46
N ARG A 113 -7.89 17.38 -16.12
CA ARG A 113 -8.39 17.87 -14.82
C ARG A 113 -7.94 16.98 -13.66
N VAL A 114 -8.02 15.66 -13.82
CA VAL A 114 -7.56 14.70 -12.80
C VAL A 114 -6.05 14.82 -12.58
N LYS A 115 -5.24 14.89 -13.65
CA LYS A 115 -3.80 15.11 -13.54
C LYS A 115 -3.46 16.42 -12.84
N SER A 116 -4.17 17.51 -13.17
CA SER A 116 -3.99 18.80 -12.50
C SER A 116 -4.27 18.73 -11.00
N ALA A 117 -5.34 18.04 -10.59
CA ALA A 117 -5.67 17.88 -9.19
C ALA A 117 -4.62 17.02 -8.44
N ILE A 118 -4.14 15.91 -9.02
CA ILE A 118 -3.05 15.10 -8.47
C ILE A 118 -1.78 15.94 -8.32
N ALA A 119 -1.48 16.81 -9.30
CA ALA A 119 -0.34 17.71 -9.23
C ALA A 119 -0.46 18.73 -8.09
N GLN A 120 -1.65 19.29 -7.85
CA GLN A 120 -1.91 20.24 -6.76
C GLN A 120 -1.66 19.64 -5.37
N VAL A 121 -2.03 18.38 -5.16
CA VAL A 121 -1.82 17.68 -3.88
C VAL A 121 -0.45 16.99 -3.78
N SER A 122 0.43 17.18 -4.78
CA SER A 122 1.81 16.63 -4.71
C SER A 122 2.61 17.19 -3.54
N ALA A 123 2.23 18.34 -2.97
CA ALA A 123 2.84 18.84 -1.73
C ALA A 123 2.60 17.92 -0.53
N PHE A 124 1.51 17.14 -0.52
CA PHE A 124 1.15 16.21 0.56
C PHE A 124 1.84 14.83 0.41
N ALA A 125 2.19 14.45 -0.83
CA ALA A 125 2.90 13.21 -1.13
C ALA A 125 3.99 13.45 -2.21
N PRO A 126 5.01 14.29 -1.94
CA PRO A 126 5.91 14.81 -2.97
C PRO A 126 6.77 13.74 -3.63
N LEU A 127 7.07 12.65 -2.92
CA LEU A 127 7.88 11.53 -3.42
C LEU A 127 7.07 10.56 -4.30
N HIS A 128 5.74 10.57 -4.22
CA HIS A 128 4.86 9.61 -4.88
C HIS A 128 4.11 10.25 -6.06
N ASN A 129 3.28 11.26 -5.82
CA ASN A 129 2.40 11.83 -6.84
C ASN A 129 3.15 12.33 -8.10
N ARG A 130 4.36 12.88 -7.94
CA ARG A 130 5.17 13.30 -9.10
C ARG A 130 5.60 12.11 -9.97
N ALA A 131 6.03 11.02 -9.32
CA ALA A 131 6.43 9.81 -10.01
C ALA A 131 5.24 9.12 -10.72
N GLU A 132 4.06 9.21 -10.13
CA GLU A 132 2.83 8.68 -10.67
C GLU A 132 2.37 9.48 -11.90
N LEU A 133 2.42 10.81 -11.84
CA LEU A 133 2.15 11.69 -12.98
C LEU A 133 3.12 11.41 -14.14
N GLU A 134 4.42 11.26 -13.88
CA GLU A 134 5.40 10.87 -14.88
C GLU A 134 5.05 9.51 -15.52
N GLY A 135 4.61 8.55 -14.73
CA GLY A 135 4.12 7.26 -15.23
C GLY A 135 2.92 7.38 -16.16
N MET A 136 1.95 8.24 -15.82
CA MET A 136 0.78 8.52 -16.66
C MET A 136 1.17 9.15 -18.02
N GLU A 137 2.11 10.11 -18.00
CA GLU A 137 2.62 10.76 -19.21
C GLU A 137 3.40 9.81 -20.11
N ILE A 138 4.16 8.88 -19.51
CA ILE A 138 4.86 7.82 -20.25
C ILE A 138 3.86 6.91 -20.94
N VAL A 139 2.82 6.49 -20.23
CA VAL A 139 1.74 5.65 -20.80
C VAL A 139 1.05 6.37 -21.96
N GLU A 140 0.71 7.65 -21.83
CA GLU A 140 0.12 8.45 -22.94
C GLU A 140 1.03 8.46 -24.17
N ARG A 141 2.34 8.62 -23.96
CA ARG A 141 3.31 8.66 -25.05
C ARG A 141 3.50 7.31 -25.74
N LEU A 142 3.49 6.21 -24.98
CA LEU A 142 3.73 4.85 -25.50
C LEU A 142 2.47 4.18 -26.03
N LEU A 143 1.33 4.37 -25.39
CA LEU A 143 0.08 3.67 -25.68
C LEU A 143 -0.98 4.56 -26.35
N GLY A 144 -0.70 5.87 -26.53
CA GLY A 144 -1.58 6.80 -27.21
C GLY A 144 -2.92 6.99 -26.47
N SER A 145 -4.03 6.71 -27.15
CA SER A 145 -5.39 6.96 -26.67
C SER A 145 -5.96 5.85 -25.78
N VAL A 146 -5.13 4.93 -25.28
CA VAL A 146 -5.60 3.89 -24.35
C VAL A 146 -6.14 4.57 -23.08
N PRO A 147 -7.38 4.27 -22.63
CA PRO A 147 -7.93 4.85 -21.40
C PRO A 147 -7.07 4.53 -20.19
N GLN A 148 -6.89 5.50 -19.32
CA GLN A 148 -6.16 5.35 -18.07
C GLN A 148 -7.09 5.62 -16.88
N VAL A 149 -6.93 4.87 -15.80
CA VAL A 149 -7.73 4.95 -14.56
C VAL A 149 -6.80 5.22 -13.39
N ALA A 150 -7.14 6.22 -12.58
CA ALA A 150 -6.51 6.46 -11.28
C ALA A 150 -7.29 5.74 -10.19
N VAL A 151 -6.60 4.95 -9.37
CA VAL A 151 -7.13 4.28 -8.18
C VAL A 151 -6.38 4.80 -6.96
N PHE A 152 -7.10 5.41 -6.02
CA PHE A 152 -6.51 6.20 -4.94
C PHE A 152 -6.32 5.37 -3.67
N ASP A 153 -5.11 5.42 -3.10
CA ASP A 153 -4.78 4.77 -1.82
C ASP A 153 -5.58 5.32 -0.65
N THR A 154 -6.02 6.56 -0.73
CA THR A 154 -6.85 7.23 0.28
C THR A 154 -8.34 6.84 0.19
N GLY A 155 -8.79 6.30 -0.93
CA GLY A 155 -10.22 6.14 -1.26
C GLY A 155 -11.00 5.26 -0.26
N PHE A 156 -10.41 4.18 0.26
CA PHE A 156 -11.08 3.30 1.23
C PHE A 156 -11.38 3.99 2.56
N HIS A 157 -10.60 5.01 2.92
CA HIS A 157 -10.73 5.73 4.18
C HIS A 157 -11.72 6.92 4.12
N ARG A 158 -12.28 7.23 2.95
CA ARG A 158 -13.17 8.39 2.73
C ARG A 158 -14.40 8.46 3.64
N LYS A 159 -14.86 7.32 4.14
CA LYS A 159 -16.03 7.21 5.03
C LYS A 159 -15.68 7.24 6.51
N MET A 160 -14.45 7.55 6.88
CA MET A 160 -14.11 7.73 8.30
C MET A 160 -15.01 8.82 8.92
N PRO A 161 -15.51 8.59 10.14
CA PRO A 161 -16.28 9.61 10.84
C PRO A 161 -15.41 10.86 11.11
N PRO A 162 -15.99 12.06 11.11
CA PRO A 162 -15.23 13.31 11.36
C PRO A 162 -14.37 13.26 12.62
N ALA A 163 -14.84 12.59 13.67
CA ALA A 163 -14.11 12.44 14.93
C ALA A 163 -12.79 11.66 14.78
N ALA A 164 -12.66 10.81 13.77
CA ALA A 164 -11.42 10.08 13.45
C ALA A 164 -10.55 10.84 12.43
N ALA A 165 -11.18 11.62 11.56
CA ALA A 165 -10.51 12.30 10.46
C ALA A 165 -9.94 13.68 10.84
N VAL A 166 -10.65 14.47 11.67
CA VAL A 166 -10.27 15.85 12.00
C VAL A 166 -9.22 15.86 13.12
N TYR A 167 -8.11 16.57 12.88
CA TYR A 167 -7.11 16.77 13.91
C TYR A 167 -7.57 17.77 14.99
N PRO A 168 -7.22 17.57 16.27
CA PRO A 168 -7.61 18.47 17.38
C PRO A 168 -6.71 19.73 17.39
N GLY A 169 -6.66 20.43 16.25
CA GLY A 169 -5.99 21.71 16.05
C GLY A 169 -7.00 22.82 15.75
N PRO A 170 -6.55 24.02 15.32
CA PRO A 170 -7.44 25.05 14.84
C PRO A 170 -8.36 24.52 13.73
N TYR A 171 -9.66 24.83 13.81
CA TYR A 171 -10.65 24.29 12.86
C TYR A 171 -10.40 24.71 11.40
N GLU A 172 -9.69 25.82 11.20
CA GLU A 172 -9.25 26.28 9.89
C GLU A 172 -8.39 25.24 9.17
N TRP A 173 -7.64 24.42 9.90
CA TRP A 173 -6.86 23.32 9.29
C TRP A 173 -7.77 22.36 8.52
N PHE A 174 -8.90 22.01 9.10
CA PHE A 174 -9.86 21.15 8.42
C PHE A 174 -10.47 21.82 7.18
N ALA A 175 -10.79 23.13 7.28
CA ALA A 175 -11.27 23.90 6.14
C ALA A 175 -10.23 23.99 5.01
N ASP A 176 -8.93 24.01 5.35
CA ASP A 176 -7.80 24.02 4.40
C ASP A 176 -7.44 22.60 3.89
N GLY A 177 -8.23 21.58 4.23
CA GLY A 177 -7.99 20.19 3.82
C GLY A 177 -6.92 19.46 4.62
N ILE A 178 -6.49 19.99 5.76
CA ILE A 178 -5.54 19.35 6.67
C ILE A 178 -6.31 18.45 7.63
N HIS A 179 -6.48 17.21 7.25
CA HIS A 179 -7.13 16.16 8.04
C HIS A 179 -6.49 14.79 7.75
N ARG A 180 -6.89 13.76 8.47
CA ARG A 180 -6.45 12.39 8.22
C ARG A 180 -7.08 11.87 6.95
N TYR A 181 -6.26 11.50 5.97
CA TYR A 181 -6.68 10.82 4.75
C TYR A 181 -6.58 9.30 4.88
N GLY A 182 -5.49 8.83 5.47
CA GLY A 182 -5.16 7.41 5.49
C GLY A 182 -4.61 6.92 4.14
N PHE A 183 -3.84 5.84 4.19
CA PHE A 183 -3.15 5.28 3.01
C PHE A 183 -3.19 3.75 3.05
N HIS A 184 -2.65 3.09 2.01
CA HIS A 184 -2.76 1.66 1.77
C HIS A 184 -4.23 1.18 1.68
N GLY A 185 -5.15 2.10 1.37
CA GLY A 185 -6.58 1.83 1.32
C GLY A 185 -6.94 0.75 0.32
N ILE A 186 -6.25 0.69 -0.83
CA ILE A 186 -6.43 -0.35 -1.85
C ILE A 186 -6.21 -1.74 -1.24
N ASN A 187 -5.10 -1.91 -0.49
CA ASN A 187 -4.80 -3.18 0.15
C ASN A 187 -5.73 -3.48 1.33
N HIS A 188 -6.00 -2.51 2.20
CA HIS A 188 -6.93 -2.70 3.31
C HIS A 188 -8.33 -3.13 2.85
N GLN A 189 -8.84 -2.51 1.79
CA GLN A 189 -10.12 -2.86 1.19
C GLN A 189 -10.11 -4.28 0.60
N TYR A 190 -9.05 -4.62 -0.13
CA TYR A 190 -8.88 -5.97 -0.67
C TYR A 190 -8.86 -7.01 0.44
N CYS A 191 -8.04 -6.80 1.47
CA CYS A 191 -7.90 -7.74 2.60
C CYS A 191 -9.20 -7.90 3.39
N ALA A 192 -9.97 -6.83 3.58
CA ALA A 192 -11.28 -6.91 4.23
C ALA A 192 -12.26 -7.81 3.47
N GLY A 193 -12.37 -7.62 2.16
CA GLY A 193 -13.20 -8.48 1.31
C GLY A 193 -12.70 -9.93 1.27
N ARG A 194 -11.38 -10.14 1.29
CA ARG A 194 -10.79 -11.48 1.32
C ARG A 194 -11.02 -12.17 2.66
N ALA A 195 -10.89 -11.46 3.78
CA ALA A 195 -11.20 -11.97 5.11
C ALA A 195 -12.66 -12.44 5.22
N ALA A 196 -13.61 -11.64 4.74
CA ALA A 196 -15.01 -12.00 4.74
C ALA A 196 -15.28 -13.31 4.01
N ARG A 197 -14.64 -13.52 2.85
CA ARG A 197 -14.74 -14.78 2.10
C ARG A 197 -14.12 -15.98 2.83
N LEU A 198 -12.91 -15.80 3.39
CA LEU A 198 -12.22 -16.86 4.14
C LEU A 198 -13.05 -17.32 5.35
N LEU A 199 -13.73 -16.38 6.00
CA LEU A 199 -14.57 -16.64 7.17
C LEU A 199 -15.98 -17.09 6.80
N GLY A 200 -16.37 -17.02 5.51
CA GLY A 200 -17.74 -17.34 5.06
C GLY A 200 -18.80 -16.42 5.68
N ARG A 201 -18.44 -15.15 6.01
CA ARG A 201 -19.29 -14.18 6.67
C ARG A 201 -19.50 -12.94 5.80
N ASP A 202 -20.64 -12.26 5.98
CA ASP A 202 -20.87 -10.96 5.38
C ASP A 202 -19.89 -9.94 5.94
N LEU A 203 -19.20 -9.19 5.05
CA LEU A 203 -18.25 -8.15 5.40
C LEU A 203 -18.85 -7.09 6.33
N ASN A 204 -20.13 -6.76 6.14
CA ASN A 204 -20.83 -5.78 6.97
C ASN A 204 -21.08 -6.27 8.41
N SER A 205 -20.95 -7.58 8.66
CA SER A 205 -21.10 -8.16 10.01
C SER A 205 -19.79 -8.24 10.79
N LEU A 206 -18.68 -7.86 10.16
CA LEU A 206 -17.32 -8.08 10.69
C LEU A 206 -16.72 -6.80 11.28
N LYS A 207 -16.01 -6.97 12.38
CA LYS A 207 -15.09 -6.00 12.97
C LYS A 207 -13.66 -6.48 12.72
N LEU A 208 -12.96 -5.82 11.82
CA LEU A 208 -11.63 -6.25 11.38
C LEU A 208 -10.57 -5.19 11.73
N VAL A 209 -9.41 -5.67 12.17
CA VAL A 209 -8.20 -4.85 12.23
C VAL A 209 -7.24 -5.36 11.16
N SER A 210 -6.98 -4.55 10.16
CA SER A 210 -6.07 -4.87 9.06
C SER A 210 -4.71 -4.22 9.28
N CYS A 211 -3.65 -5.03 9.29
CA CYS A 211 -2.27 -4.63 9.50
C CYS A 211 -1.49 -4.77 8.19
N HIS A 212 -1.35 -3.68 7.43
CA HIS A 212 -0.45 -3.60 6.30
C HIS A 212 0.96 -3.33 6.80
N LEU A 213 1.82 -4.33 6.79
CA LEU A 213 3.18 -4.27 7.34
C LEU A 213 4.20 -4.52 6.22
N GLY A 214 4.56 -3.45 5.52
CA GLY A 214 5.60 -3.43 4.49
C GLY A 214 6.81 -2.59 4.93
N ASN A 215 7.47 -1.94 3.97
CA ASN A 215 8.43 -0.88 4.28
C ASN A 215 7.72 0.35 4.87
N GLY A 216 6.51 0.68 4.35
CA GLY A 216 5.52 1.51 5.03
C GLY A 216 4.54 0.63 5.81
N CYS A 217 4.05 1.11 6.96
CA CYS A 217 3.13 0.36 7.82
C CYS A 217 1.91 1.18 8.19
N SER A 218 0.73 0.56 8.12
CA SER A 218 -0.52 1.15 8.61
C SER A 218 -1.47 0.11 9.17
N LEU A 219 -2.36 0.57 10.05
CA LEU A 219 -3.53 -0.19 10.50
C LEU A 219 -4.79 0.46 9.96
N ALA A 220 -5.81 -0.34 9.74
CA ALA A 220 -7.18 0.14 9.51
C ALA A 220 -8.15 -0.62 10.41
N ALA A 221 -9.00 0.11 11.13
CA ALA A 221 -10.18 -0.40 11.79
C ALA A 221 -11.33 -0.43 10.79
N ILE A 222 -11.92 -1.60 10.58
CA ILE A 222 -12.95 -1.81 9.55
C ILE A 222 -14.21 -2.33 10.20
N ARG A 223 -15.33 -1.64 9.97
CA ARG A 223 -16.66 -2.00 10.44
C ARG A 223 -17.68 -1.66 9.36
N ASP A 224 -18.72 -2.49 9.23
CA ASP A 224 -19.76 -2.34 8.20
C ASP A 224 -19.19 -2.22 6.78
N GLY A 225 -18.09 -2.94 6.50
CA GLY A 225 -17.38 -2.92 5.21
C GLY A 225 -16.58 -1.65 4.93
N HIS A 226 -16.44 -0.72 5.90
CA HIS A 226 -15.76 0.56 5.71
C HIS A 226 -14.64 0.78 6.73
N SER A 227 -13.60 1.48 6.31
CA SER A 227 -12.59 2.02 7.24
C SER A 227 -13.23 3.07 8.14
N VAL A 228 -13.18 2.85 9.46
CA VAL A 228 -13.69 3.80 10.48
C VAL A 228 -12.57 4.51 11.22
N ASP A 229 -11.34 4.00 11.13
CA ASP A 229 -10.12 4.64 11.63
C ASP A 229 -8.90 4.04 10.92
N THR A 230 -7.79 4.77 10.89
CA THR A 230 -6.51 4.31 10.35
C THR A 230 -5.35 5.05 11.01
N THR A 231 -4.16 4.45 11.01
CA THR A 231 -2.99 5.03 11.68
C THR A 231 -2.24 6.06 10.86
N MET A 232 -2.16 5.92 9.53
CA MET A 232 -1.59 6.96 8.69
C MET A 232 -2.54 8.16 8.65
N GLY A 233 -1.97 9.36 8.60
CA GLY A 233 -2.71 10.60 8.79
C GLY A 233 -2.85 11.45 7.54
N PHE A 234 -2.52 12.74 7.69
CA PHE A 234 -2.43 13.72 6.61
C PHE A 234 -1.39 13.32 5.56
N THR A 235 -0.28 12.72 6.03
CA THR A 235 0.77 12.14 5.20
C THR A 235 1.01 10.68 5.60
N PRO A 236 1.70 9.86 4.79
CA PRO A 236 2.05 8.50 5.15
C PRO A 236 3.21 8.39 6.17
N LEU A 237 3.48 9.46 6.92
CA LEU A 237 4.49 9.50 7.98
C LEU A 237 3.90 9.14 9.35
N GLU A 238 2.67 9.58 9.66
CA GLU A 238 2.00 9.34 10.94
C GLU A 238 1.70 7.86 11.16
N GLY A 239 1.61 7.46 12.42
CA GLY A 239 1.15 6.12 12.84
C GLY A 239 2.27 5.23 13.35
N LEU A 240 2.39 4.04 12.78
CA LEU A 240 3.35 3.01 13.20
C LEU A 240 4.80 3.38 12.88
N MET A 241 5.72 2.82 13.64
CA MET A 241 7.13 2.77 13.26
C MET A 241 7.29 1.94 11.97
N MET A 242 8.11 2.42 11.03
CA MET A 242 8.27 1.80 9.71
C MET A 242 9.76 1.48 9.45
N GLY A 243 10.10 1.07 8.25
CA GLY A 243 11.48 0.77 7.90
C GLY A 243 12.43 1.96 8.10
N THR A 244 12.08 3.12 7.55
CA THR A 244 12.88 4.35 7.63
C THR A 244 12.11 5.56 8.17
N ARG A 245 10.78 5.45 8.36
CA ARG A 245 9.92 6.51 8.88
C ARG A 245 9.68 6.33 10.37
N SER A 246 9.63 7.45 11.10
CA SER A 246 9.45 7.44 12.56
C SER A 246 8.10 6.92 13.02
N GLY A 247 7.04 7.12 12.24
CA GLY A 247 5.67 7.09 12.75
C GLY A 247 5.38 8.28 13.65
N SER A 248 4.34 8.17 14.48
CA SER A 248 3.94 9.22 15.42
C SER A 248 5.00 9.46 16.49
N VAL A 249 5.39 10.72 16.63
CA VAL A 249 6.28 11.24 17.68
C VAL A 249 5.68 12.51 18.27
N ASP A 250 6.16 12.94 19.45
CA ASP A 250 5.72 14.18 20.07
C ASP A 250 6.10 15.39 19.16
N PRO A 251 5.12 16.22 18.72
CA PRO A 251 5.40 17.42 17.92
C PRO A 251 6.36 18.41 18.59
N GLY A 252 6.43 18.42 19.93
CA GLY A 252 7.36 19.24 20.70
C GLY A 252 8.84 18.97 20.38
N ILE A 253 9.15 17.74 19.92
CA ILE A 253 10.50 17.39 19.47
C ILE A 253 10.92 18.26 18.28
N PHE A 254 10.01 18.54 17.35
CA PHE A 254 10.32 19.33 16.15
C PHE A 254 10.69 20.76 16.51
N THR A 255 9.87 21.40 17.33
CA THR A 255 10.13 22.77 17.79
C THR A 255 11.38 22.86 18.65
N TYR A 256 11.67 21.84 19.48
CA TYR A 256 12.93 21.73 20.22
C TYR A 256 14.14 21.63 19.31
N LEU A 257 14.14 20.73 18.34
CA LEU A 257 15.26 20.53 17.42
C LEU A 257 15.50 21.75 16.55
N MET A 258 14.46 22.41 16.06
CA MET A 258 14.57 23.65 15.28
C MET A 258 15.18 24.78 16.12
N ARG A 259 14.72 24.99 17.35
CA ARG A 259 15.17 26.08 18.22
C ARG A 259 16.56 25.83 18.83
N GLN A 260 16.81 24.62 19.32
CA GLN A 260 18.00 24.30 20.09
C GLN A 260 19.15 23.75 19.23
N ARG A 261 18.85 23.13 18.12
CA ARG A 261 19.84 22.51 17.23
C ARG A 261 19.97 23.20 15.87
N GLY A 262 19.14 24.20 15.59
CA GLY A 262 19.13 24.90 14.29
C GLY A 262 18.76 24.03 13.10
N ILE A 263 18.07 22.90 13.32
CA ILE A 263 17.68 21.99 12.24
C ILE A 263 16.56 22.64 11.43
N SER A 264 16.72 22.71 10.11
CA SER A 264 15.69 23.24 9.22
C SER A 264 14.49 22.29 9.10
N ALA A 265 13.33 22.82 8.72
CA ALA A 265 12.13 22.00 8.46
C ALA A 265 12.38 20.94 7.37
N GLN A 266 13.12 21.30 6.31
CA GLN A 266 13.52 20.35 5.26
C GLN A 266 14.37 19.19 5.81
N ARG A 267 15.36 19.51 6.68
CA ARG A 267 16.20 18.48 7.28
C ARG A 267 15.43 17.60 8.25
N LEU A 268 14.44 18.13 8.97
CA LEU A 268 13.53 17.35 9.80
C LEU A 268 12.70 16.39 8.96
N ASP A 269 12.16 16.84 7.83
CA ASP A 269 11.43 15.98 6.91
C ASP A 269 12.28 14.80 6.42
N GLU A 270 13.54 15.05 6.05
CA GLU A 270 14.47 13.98 5.66
C GLU A 270 14.74 12.98 6.80
N ILE A 271 14.99 13.46 8.01
CA ILE A 271 15.25 12.63 9.19
C ILE A 271 14.04 11.73 9.46
N LEU A 272 12.84 12.31 9.48
CA LEU A 272 11.60 11.58 9.82
C LEU A 272 11.21 10.56 8.78
N ASN A 273 11.45 10.82 7.51
CA ASN A 273 11.06 9.94 6.41
C ASN A 273 12.12 8.92 6.01
N LYS A 274 13.43 9.22 6.17
CA LYS A 274 14.49 8.41 5.58
C LYS A 274 15.52 7.86 6.57
N GLU A 275 15.64 8.46 7.77
CA GLU A 275 16.71 8.16 8.72
C GLU A 275 16.20 7.70 10.09
N SER A 276 14.90 7.48 10.19
CA SER A 276 14.19 7.05 11.40
C SER A 276 13.78 5.58 11.33
N GLY A 277 12.79 5.18 12.09
CA GLY A 277 12.22 3.85 12.08
C GLY A 277 13.22 2.76 12.48
N LEU A 278 13.08 1.57 11.87
CA LEU A 278 13.97 0.44 12.11
C LEU A 278 15.44 0.81 11.83
N LEU A 279 15.69 1.52 10.72
CA LEU A 279 17.02 1.98 10.34
C LEU A 279 17.61 2.91 11.42
N GLY A 280 16.87 3.94 11.82
CA GLY A 280 17.35 4.96 12.76
C GLY A 280 17.67 4.41 14.14
N ILE A 281 16.84 3.50 14.65
CA ILE A 281 17.07 2.87 15.96
C ILE A 281 18.18 1.82 15.88
N SER A 282 18.11 0.89 14.94
CA SER A 282 19.10 -0.19 14.82
C SER A 282 20.48 0.31 14.38
N GLY A 283 20.51 1.30 13.50
CA GLY A 283 21.72 1.76 12.81
C GLY A 283 22.22 0.78 11.74
N ILE A 284 21.41 -0.21 11.36
CA ILE A 284 21.80 -1.27 10.42
C ILE A 284 20.95 -1.19 9.15
N SER A 285 19.62 -1.30 9.28
CA SER A 285 18.72 -1.47 8.14
C SER A 285 17.27 -1.11 8.49
N GLY A 286 16.50 -0.73 7.45
CA GLY A 286 15.04 -0.66 7.50
C GLY A 286 14.35 -1.98 7.16
N ASP A 287 15.10 -3.03 6.82
CA ASP A 287 14.56 -4.35 6.45
C ASP A 287 14.43 -5.25 7.68
N MET A 288 13.21 -5.67 8.00
CA MET A 288 12.92 -6.55 9.15
C MET A 288 13.71 -7.86 9.12
N ARG A 289 13.99 -8.41 7.95
CA ARG A 289 14.78 -9.65 7.81
C ARG A 289 16.19 -9.47 8.34
N GLN A 290 16.82 -8.33 8.03
CA GLN A 290 18.16 -7.97 8.52
C GLN A 290 18.13 -7.65 10.01
N ILE A 291 17.06 -6.99 10.49
CA ILE A 291 16.86 -6.75 11.92
C ILE A 291 16.78 -8.07 12.68
N LEU A 292 15.94 -9.00 12.25
CA LEU A 292 15.79 -10.31 12.90
C LEU A 292 17.10 -11.13 12.87
N ALA A 293 17.83 -11.08 11.77
CA ALA A 293 19.14 -11.73 11.68
C ALA A 293 20.14 -11.12 12.69
N ALA A 294 20.16 -9.80 12.82
CA ALA A 294 21.01 -9.10 13.79
C ALA A 294 20.59 -9.39 15.25
N VAL A 295 19.29 -9.48 15.53
CA VAL A 295 18.77 -9.91 16.85
C VAL A 295 19.29 -11.30 17.22
N LYS A 296 19.21 -12.27 16.30
CA LYS A 296 19.73 -13.63 16.50
C LYS A 296 21.24 -13.66 16.81
N ASN A 297 21.97 -12.65 16.31
CA ASN A 297 23.41 -12.47 16.55
C ASN A 297 23.72 -11.59 17.80
N GLY A 298 22.72 -11.28 18.62
CA GLY A 298 22.91 -10.54 19.87
C GLY A 298 23.08 -9.02 19.74
N HIS A 299 22.67 -8.42 18.61
CA HIS A 299 22.79 -6.98 18.40
C HIS A 299 21.73 -6.21 19.20
N GLU A 300 22.13 -5.51 20.26
CA GLU A 300 21.22 -4.85 21.22
C GLU A 300 20.29 -3.81 20.59
N ARG A 301 20.84 -2.92 19.71
CA ARG A 301 20.00 -1.90 19.07
C ARG A 301 19.03 -2.48 18.04
N ALA A 302 19.34 -3.62 17.40
CA ALA A 302 18.39 -4.32 16.54
C ALA A 302 17.25 -4.92 17.37
N LYS A 303 17.58 -5.51 18.55
CA LYS A 303 16.56 -5.98 19.51
C LYS A 303 15.65 -4.85 19.98
N LEU A 304 16.24 -3.70 20.35
CA LEU A 304 15.46 -2.51 20.73
C LEU A 304 14.55 -2.04 19.59
N ALA A 305 15.04 -2.01 18.34
CA ALA A 305 14.25 -1.63 17.17
C ALA A 305 13.06 -2.58 16.96
N PHE A 306 13.28 -3.89 17.08
CA PHE A 306 12.22 -4.92 17.01
C PHE A 306 11.19 -4.74 18.13
N ASP A 307 11.63 -4.48 19.35
CA ASP A 307 10.74 -4.31 20.52
C ASP A 307 9.88 -3.04 20.37
N ILE A 308 10.48 -1.91 19.94
CA ILE A 308 9.73 -0.67 19.68
C ILE A 308 8.70 -0.91 18.57
N TYR A 309 9.07 -1.59 17.49
CA TYR A 309 8.18 -1.89 16.37
C TYR A 309 6.94 -2.66 16.85
N ASN A 310 7.14 -3.76 17.59
CA ASN A 310 6.03 -4.56 18.11
C ASN A 310 5.21 -3.80 19.16
N HIS A 311 5.85 -3.04 20.05
CA HIS A 311 5.14 -2.23 21.04
C HIS A 311 4.21 -1.21 20.37
N ARG A 312 4.69 -0.49 19.33
CA ARG A 312 3.87 0.46 18.56
C ARG A 312 2.73 -0.23 17.82
N LEU A 313 3.01 -1.40 17.25
CA LEU A 313 2.01 -2.20 16.56
C LEU A 313 0.91 -2.66 17.51
N GLN A 314 1.27 -3.22 18.66
CA GLN A 314 0.33 -3.64 19.70
C GLN A 314 -0.52 -2.47 20.22
N SER A 315 0.10 -1.32 20.51
CA SER A 315 -0.61 -0.12 20.97
C SER A 315 -1.61 0.37 19.91
N GLY A 316 -1.20 0.37 18.64
CA GLY A 316 -2.07 0.75 17.52
C GLY A 316 -3.25 -0.22 17.35
N ILE A 317 -3.01 -1.53 17.38
CA ILE A 317 -4.09 -2.53 17.33
C ILE A 317 -5.05 -2.35 18.50
N GLY A 318 -4.54 -2.14 19.71
CA GLY A 318 -5.37 -1.88 20.90
C GLY A 318 -6.28 -0.66 20.71
N ALA A 319 -5.79 0.42 20.12
CA ALA A 319 -6.60 1.60 19.77
C ALA A 319 -7.70 1.24 18.75
N MET A 320 -7.36 0.49 17.67
CA MET A 320 -8.35 0.06 16.67
C MET A 320 -9.43 -0.86 17.28
N VAL A 321 -9.05 -1.77 18.17
CA VAL A 321 -9.99 -2.62 18.92
C VAL A 321 -10.96 -1.80 19.76
N ALA A 322 -10.46 -0.75 20.45
CA ALA A 322 -11.29 0.15 21.24
C ALA A 322 -12.29 0.91 20.36
N VAL A 323 -11.86 1.43 19.21
CA VAL A 323 -12.73 2.12 18.24
C VAL A 323 -13.83 1.19 17.69
N LEU A 324 -13.49 -0.07 17.45
CA LEU A 324 -14.45 -1.08 16.95
C LEU A 324 -15.38 -1.62 18.05
N GLY A 325 -15.01 -1.50 19.32
CA GLY A 325 -15.70 -2.16 20.43
C GLY A 325 -15.60 -3.68 20.36
N GLY A 326 -14.40 -4.20 20.03
CA GLY A 326 -14.07 -5.62 19.85
C GLY A 326 -13.46 -5.91 18.49
N MET A 327 -13.13 -7.18 18.23
CA MET A 327 -12.48 -7.60 16.98
C MET A 327 -12.88 -9.04 16.66
N ASP A 328 -13.39 -9.29 15.44
CA ASP A 328 -13.65 -10.65 14.92
C ASP A 328 -12.39 -11.25 14.30
N ALA A 329 -11.59 -10.46 13.60
CA ALA A 329 -10.35 -10.92 13.00
C ALA A 329 -9.25 -9.84 12.97
N LEU A 330 -8.00 -10.31 13.20
CA LEU A 330 -6.76 -9.57 12.99
C LEU A 330 -6.14 -10.06 11.69
N ILE A 331 -5.84 -9.14 10.78
CA ILE A 331 -5.32 -9.47 9.45
C ILE A 331 -3.88 -8.97 9.35
N PHE A 332 -2.94 -9.84 9.00
CA PHE A 332 -1.57 -9.53 8.64
C PHE A 332 -1.38 -9.61 7.12
N THR A 333 -0.83 -8.57 6.52
CA THR A 333 -0.62 -8.48 5.07
C THR A 333 0.63 -7.67 4.74
N ALA A 334 1.05 -7.69 3.50
CA ALA A 334 2.28 -7.10 2.98
C ALA A 334 3.57 -7.79 3.52
N GLY A 335 4.72 -7.34 3.04
CA GLY A 335 5.97 -8.07 3.15
C GLY A 335 6.32 -8.60 4.54
N VAL A 336 6.27 -7.76 5.59
CA VAL A 336 6.55 -8.18 6.97
C VAL A 336 5.37 -8.95 7.54
N GLY A 337 4.14 -8.51 7.31
CA GLY A 337 2.93 -9.17 7.83
C GLY A 337 2.80 -10.61 7.33
N GLU A 338 3.08 -10.84 6.05
CA GLU A 338 2.99 -12.15 5.42
C GLU A 338 4.17 -13.08 5.78
N ASN A 339 5.39 -12.53 5.88
CA ASN A 339 6.61 -13.35 5.89
C ASN A 339 7.37 -13.36 7.22
N SER A 340 6.88 -12.67 8.28
CA SER A 340 7.55 -12.67 9.59
C SER A 340 6.69 -13.30 10.69
N PRO A 341 6.84 -14.59 10.92
CA PRO A 341 6.17 -15.28 12.04
C PRO A 341 6.56 -14.71 13.39
N GLU A 342 7.78 -14.18 13.54
CA GLU A 342 8.26 -13.55 14.77
C GLU A 342 7.48 -12.28 15.10
N VAL A 343 7.19 -11.44 14.10
CA VAL A 343 6.38 -10.22 14.27
C VAL A 343 4.95 -10.58 14.61
N ARG A 344 4.34 -11.55 13.91
CA ARG A 344 2.96 -11.97 14.18
C ARG A 344 2.82 -12.57 15.58
N ALA A 345 3.75 -13.42 15.99
CA ALA A 345 3.75 -14.02 17.33
C ALA A 345 3.88 -12.95 18.41
N ALA A 346 4.91 -12.11 18.35
CA ALA A 346 5.12 -11.01 19.29
C ALA A 346 3.91 -10.06 19.34
N THR A 347 3.28 -9.77 18.20
CA THR A 347 2.08 -8.93 18.14
C THR A 347 0.91 -9.57 18.87
N CYS A 348 0.62 -10.85 18.62
CA CYS A 348 -0.55 -11.55 19.17
C CYS A 348 -0.45 -11.81 20.68
N GLU A 349 0.76 -11.86 21.24
CA GLU A 349 1.01 -12.23 22.64
C GLU A 349 0.19 -11.40 23.64
N ASN A 350 -0.01 -10.10 23.37
CA ASN A 350 -0.71 -9.21 24.28
C ASN A 350 -2.25 -9.19 24.12
N PHE A 351 -2.82 -9.96 23.19
CA PHE A 351 -4.26 -9.98 22.94
C PHE A 351 -4.99 -11.18 23.53
N GLY A 352 -4.36 -11.91 24.45
CA GLY A 352 -4.99 -13.02 25.17
C GLY A 352 -6.24 -12.63 25.95
N TYR A 353 -6.37 -11.36 26.36
CA TYR A 353 -7.59 -10.83 27.02
C TYR A 353 -8.81 -10.78 26.08
N LEU A 354 -8.62 -10.84 24.76
CA LEU A 354 -9.67 -11.02 23.77
C LEU A 354 -9.91 -12.50 23.43
N CYS A 355 -9.29 -13.43 24.17
CA CYS A 355 -9.26 -14.85 23.86
C CYS A 355 -8.66 -15.13 22.45
N LEU A 356 -7.78 -14.27 21.97
CA LEU A 356 -6.99 -14.52 20.77
C LEU A 356 -5.91 -15.56 21.09
N LYS A 357 -5.87 -16.62 20.31
CA LYS A 357 -4.89 -17.70 20.44
C LYS A 357 -4.29 -18.00 19.08
N LEU A 358 -2.99 -17.75 18.95
CA LEU A 358 -2.22 -18.06 17.75
C LEU A 358 -1.77 -19.54 17.77
N ASP A 359 -1.92 -20.23 16.65
CA ASP A 359 -1.37 -21.57 16.45
C ASP A 359 0.10 -21.44 16.02
N PRO A 360 1.09 -21.90 16.82
CA PRO A 360 2.51 -21.72 16.50
C PRO A 360 2.94 -22.41 15.21
N GLU A 361 2.42 -23.60 14.92
CA GLU A 361 2.77 -24.36 13.72
C GLU A 361 2.20 -23.71 12.46
N LYS A 362 0.93 -23.31 12.49
CA LYS A 362 0.32 -22.56 11.38
C LYS A 362 1.02 -21.22 11.18
N ASN A 363 1.40 -20.52 12.26
CA ASN A 363 2.12 -19.25 12.16
C ASN A 363 3.49 -19.42 11.49
N LEU A 364 4.25 -20.48 11.85
CA LEU A 364 5.57 -20.74 11.29
C LEU A 364 5.50 -21.12 9.81
N HIS A 365 4.51 -21.91 9.44
CA HIS A 365 4.32 -22.46 8.10
C HIS A 365 3.11 -21.86 7.37
N SER A 366 2.78 -20.58 7.66
CA SER A 366 1.63 -19.93 7.04
C SER A 366 1.81 -19.80 5.53
N PHE A 367 0.77 -20.21 4.82
CA PHE A 367 0.59 -19.86 3.41
C PHE A 367 -0.26 -18.60 3.30
N SER A 368 -0.22 -17.95 2.16
CA SER A 368 -1.13 -16.82 1.88
C SER A 368 -2.59 -17.26 1.99
N ASP A 369 -3.42 -16.36 2.48
CA ASP A 369 -4.88 -16.54 2.63
C ASP A 369 -5.25 -17.68 3.60
N GLN A 370 -4.68 -17.67 4.78
CA GLN A 370 -4.86 -18.69 5.81
C GLN A 370 -5.27 -18.08 7.17
N ASP A 371 -6.13 -18.80 7.91
CA ASP A 371 -6.37 -18.56 9.33
C ASP A 371 -5.35 -19.34 10.17
N ILE A 372 -4.52 -18.60 10.88
CA ILE A 372 -3.46 -19.14 11.74
C ILE A 372 -3.80 -19.12 13.24
N ALA A 373 -5.08 -18.88 13.57
CA ALA A 373 -5.57 -19.04 14.94
C ALA A 373 -5.78 -20.53 15.28
N THR A 374 -5.80 -20.82 16.59
CA THR A 374 -6.27 -22.13 17.09
C THR A 374 -7.79 -22.25 16.94
N ALA A 375 -8.31 -23.48 16.93
CA ALA A 375 -9.75 -23.71 16.78
C ALA A 375 -10.61 -23.16 17.94
N ASP A 376 -10.01 -22.96 19.11
CA ASP A 376 -10.65 -22.40 20.31
C ASP A 376 -10.37 -20.90 20.51
N SER A 377 -9.77 -20.23 19.54
CA SER A 377 -9.59 -18.78 19.53
C SER A 377 -10.92 -18.07 19.26
N SER A 378 -11.23 -17.04 20.03
CA SER A 378 -12.42 -16.20 19.80
C SER A 378 -12.19 -15.16 18.69
N VAL A 379 -10.94 -14.88 18.35
CA VAL A 379 -10.53 -13.93 17.31
C VAL A 379 -9.75 -14.70 16.25
N HIS A 380 -10.16 -14.58 15.00
CA HIS A 380 -9.40 -15.13 13.88
C HIS A 380 -8.12 -14.34 13.64
N VAL A 381 -7.04 -15.03 13.24
CA VAL A 381 -5.78 -14.39 12.85
C VAL A 381 -5.47 -14.79 11.41
N LEU A 382 -5.64 -13.85 10.50
CA LEU A 382 -5.53 -14.13 9.08
C LEU A 382 -4.22 -13.60 8.50
N VAL A 383 -3.55 -14.42 7.70
CA VAL A 383 -2.45 -13.98 6.83
C VAL A 383 -3.03 -13.88 5.42
N ILE A 384 -3.10 -12.68 4.86
CA ILE A 384 -3.68 -12.42 3.54
C ILE A 384 -2.62 -11.81 2.63
N HIS A 385 -2.43 -12.42 1.46
CA HIS A 385 -1.50 -11.92 0.46
C HIS A 385 -1.97 -10.58 -0.12
N ALA A 386 -1.06 -9.60 -0.12
CA ALA A 386 -1.33 -8.29 -0.70
C ALA A 386 -1.47 -8.40 -2.22
N GLN A 387 -2.62 -8.01 -2.75
CA GLN A 387 -2.97 -8.09 -4.17
C GLN A 387 -3.42 -6.72 -4.69
N GLU A 388 -2.60 -5.67 -4.42
CA GLU A 388 -2.92 -4.30 -4.84
C GLU A 388 -3.09 -4.20 -6.35
N ASP A 389 -2.19 -4.85 -7.12
CA ASP A 389 -2.24 -4.81 -8.58
C ASP A 389 -3.54 -5.42 -9.11
N TRP A 390 -3.97 -6.54 -8.51
CA TRP A 390 -5.27 -7.15 -8.82
C TRP A 390 -6.44 -6.26 -8.40
N ALA A 391 -6.38 -5.64 -7.23
CA ALA A 391 -7.43 -4.74 -6.77
C ALA A 391 -7.60 -3.55 -7.74
N ILE A 392 -6.49 -2.98 -8.23
CA ILE A 392 -6.50 -1.91 -9.24
C ILE A 392 -7.09 -2.43 -10.58
N ALA A 393 -6.67 -3.60 -11.04
CA ALA A 393 -7.20 -4.18 -12.27
C ALA A 393 -8.72 -4.40 -12.20
N ARG A 394 -9.22 -4.83 -11.05
CA ARG A 394 -10.65 -5.01 -10.79
C ARG A 394 -11.42 -3.69 -10.85
N GLU A 395 -10.88 -2.61 -10.28
CA GLU A 395 -11.51 -1.29 -10.36
C GLU A 395 -11.52 -0.76 -11.80
N CYS A 396 -10.46 -0.98 -12.58
CA CYS A 396 -10.43 -0.65 -14.01
C CYS A 396 -11.51 -1.41 -14.80
N TRP A 397 -11.67 -2.71 -14.51
CA TRP A 397 -12.69 -3.52 -15.16
C TRP A 397 -14.11 -3.06 -14.82
N ASN A 398 -14.38 -2.76 -13.54
CA ASN A 398 -15.66 -2.25 -13.07
C ASN A 398 -16.02 -0.93 -13.74
N LEU A 399 -15.07 0.02 -13.76
CA LEU A 399 -15.29 1.36 -14.31
C LEU A 399 -15.54 1.32 -15.82
N LYS A 400 -14.74 0.54 -16.56
CA LYS A 400 -14.89 0.42 -18.02
C LYS A 400 -16.11 -0.41 -18.42
N GLY A 401 -16.50 -1.41 -17.61
CA GLY A 401 -17.70 -2.21 -17.83
C GLY A 401 -19.00 -1.47 -17.53
N ALA A 402 -18.94 -0.39 -16.74
CA ALA A 402 -20.08 0.48 -16.44
C ALA A 402 -20.34 1.54 -17.55
N GLU A 403 -19.40 1.76 -18.47
CA GLU A 403 -19.65 2.62 -19.64
C GLU A 403 -20.66 1.92 -20.58
N PRO A 404 -21.78 2.58 -20.93
CA PRO A 404 -22.68 2.04 -21.94
C PRO A 404 -21.91 1.92 -23.25
N SER A 405 -21.91 0.71 -23.84
CA SER A 405 -21.27 0.44 -25.13
C SER A 405 -21.86 1.38 -26.19
N GLY A 406 -21.23 2.55 -26.42
CA GLY A 406 -21.63 3.48 -27.45
C GLY A 406 -21.52 4.99 -27.19
N SER A 407 -21.10 5.46 -26.01
CA SER A 407 -20.91 6.91 -25.82
C SER A 407 -19.45 7.32 -26.04
N ARG A 408 -19.16 7.80 -27.27
CA ARG A 408 -18.03 8.74 -27.47
C ARG A 408 -18.33 9.98 -26.61
N ALA A 409 -17.41 10.32 -25.73
CA ALA A 409 -17.51 11.47 -24.85
C ALA A 409 -17.90 12.72 -25.67
N VAL A 410 -19.09 13.25 -25.38
CA VAL A 410 -19.45 14.63 -25.73
C VAL A 410 -19.02 15.46 -24.53
N GLU A 411 -17.99 16.28 -24.70
CA GLU A 411 -17.60 17.28 -23.73
C GLU A 411 -18.79 18.26 -23.53
N PRO A 412 -19.21 18.56 -22.30
CA PRO A 412 -20.05 19.72 -22.08
C PRO A 412 -19.16 20.97 -22.10
N THR A 413 -19.54 21.89 -22.95
CA THR A 413 -18.99 23.24 -23.14
C THR A 413 -18.96 24.08 -21.86
#